data_ae3a159b6e4ef9809b1ac36d226ab655
#
_entry.id   ae3a159b6e4ef9809b1ac36d226ab655
#
_cell.length_a   1.000
_cell.length_b   1.000
_cell.length_c   1.000
_cell.angle_alpha   90.00
_cell.angle_beta   90.00
_cell.angle_gamma   90.00
#
_symmetry.space_group_name_H-M   'P 1'
#
loop_
_entity.id
_entity.type
_entity.pdbx_description
1 polymer ?
#
loop_
_entity_poly.entity_id
_entity_poly.type
_entity_poly.pdbx_seq_one_letter_code
_entity_poly.pdbx_strand_id
1 'polypeptide(L)'
;MRGDRRTVGLGIVGAIGLMTLALATVGLRFYDLAISRRERGFLANDPDLAELPTPDTTWIAAQPRETLDLTSRDGLRLRGYYLPAPRPTPNLVILAHGYNGRAQKDMGGFARLYHERFGYHVFMPDARGHGASEGDYIGFGWPERRDYVDWIAALRQRLGDGVRIALHGVSMGGATVLMTSGEALPPQVRAIIADCAYTTVRAELTYQLRRLYRLPAFPIVPVTSLICKLRAGYFFGEASALAQVGRSRLPTLFIHGAADEFVPTAMVYPLHAMCTAAKALFVVPGAGHGLAYTADPTGYAAQMASFLGRTMA
;
A
#
# COMPACT_ATOMS: atom_id res chain seq x y z
N MET A 1 62.94 -1.56 -9.19
CA MET A 1 61.71 -0.96 -8.69
C MET A 1 60.47 -1.19 -9.60
N ARG A 2 60.28 -2.38 -10.17
CA ARG A 2 59.10 -2.70 -11.04
C ARG A 2 58.14 -3.74 -10.42
N GLY A 3 58.44 -4.28 -9.24
CA GLY A 3 57.63 -5.32 -8.57
C GLY A 3 56.45 -4.81 -7.75
N ASP A 4 56.51 -3.57 -7.29
CA ASP A 4 55.60 -3.05 -6.26
C ASP A 4 54.20 -2.57 -6.80
N ARG A 5 54.16 -2.15 -8.07
CA ARG A 5 52.89 -1.67 -8.67
C ARG A 5 51.87 -2.79 -9.00
N ARG A 6 52.37 -4.02 -9.30
CA ARG A 6 51.46 -5.16 -9.61
C ARG A 6 50.81 -5.75 -8.36
N THR A 7 51.53 -5.83 -7.26
CA THR A 7 51.01 -6.31 -5.97
C THR A 7 49.99 -5.34 -5.37
N VAL A 8 50.22 -4.04 -5.46
CA VAL A 8 49.25 -3.00 -5.05
C VAL A 8 48.00 -3.06 -5.89
N GLY A 9 48.10 -3.22 -7.21
CA GLY A 9 46.95 -3.35 -8.12
C GLY A 9 46.08 -4.58 -7.82
N LEU A 10 46.67 -5.73 -7.56
CA LEU A 10 45.96 -6.96 -7.19
C LEU A 10 45.27 -6.82 -5.82
N GLY A 11 45.87 -6.15 -4.85
CA GLY A 11 45.29 -5.87 -3.54
C GLY A 11 44.04 -4.95 -3.65
N ILE A 12 44.12 -3.92 -4.46
CA ILE A 12 42.98 -2.99 -4.69
C ILE A 12 41.81 -3.71 -5.40
N VAL A 13 42.06 -4.49 -6.44
CA VAL A 13 41.05 -5.27 -7.15
C VAL A 13 40.40 -6.29 -6.20
N GLY A 14 41.19 -6.96 -5.37
CA GLY A 14 40.66 -7.89 -4.35
C GLY A 14 39.78 -7.18 -3.31
N ALA A 15 40.21 -6.01 -2.82
CA ALA A 15 39.42 -5.23 -1.86
C ALA A 15 38.09 -4.71 -2.43
N ILE A 16 38.11 -4.22 -3.69
CA ILE A 16 36.89 -3.81 -4.41
C ILE A 16 35.96 -5.01 -4.59
N GLY A 17 36.48 -6.18 -4.98
CA GLY A 17 35.67 -7.39 -5.15
C GLY A 17 34.99 -7.82 -3.85
N LEU A 18 35.74 -7.84 -2.73
CA LEU A 18 35.19 -8.18 -1.41
C LEU A 18 34.13 -7.17 -0.95
N MET A 19 34.35 -5.88 -1.15
CA MET A 19 33.39 -4.83 -0.80
C MET A 19 32.12 -4.95 -1.64
N THR A 20 32.22 -5.22 -2.93
CA THR A 20 31.07 -5.43 -3.83
C THR A 20 30.26 -6.64 -3.40
N LEU A 21 30.92 -7.74 -3.07
CA LEU A 21 30.26 -8.96 -2.57
C LEU A 21 29.54 -8.70 -1.24
N ALA A 22 30.16 -8.01 -0.30
CA ALA A 22 29.55 -7.64 0.98
C ALA A 22 28.30 -6.77 0.78
N LEU A 23 28.37 -5.75 -0.07
CA LEU A 23 27.23 -4.88 -0.40
C LEU A 23 26.09 -5.65 -1.08
N ALA A 24 26.41 -6.53 -2.02
CA ALA A 24 25.44 -7.39 -2.67
C ALA A 24 24.74 -8.31 -1.65
N THR A 25 25.49 -8.91 -0.73
CA THR A 25 24.96 -9.77 0.34
C THR A 25 24.01 -9.00 1.26
N VAL A 26 24.41 -7.82 1.71
CA VAL A 26 23.55 -6.95 2.54
C VAL A 26 22.29 -6.55 1.80
N GLY A 27 22.41 -6.15 0.52
CA GLY A 27 21.24 -5.77 -0.30
C GLY A 27 20.29 -6.93 -0.55
N LEU A 28 20.82 -8.14 -0.81
CA LEU A 28 20.03 -9.37 -0.95
C LEU A 28 19.29 -9.69 0.35
N ARG A 29 20.01 -9.62 1.49
CA ARG A 29 19.41 -9.89 2.80
C ARG A 29 18.28 -8.88 3.12
N PHE A 30 18.49 -7.61 2.81
CA PHE A 30 17.46 -6.60 3.01
C PHE A 30 16.27 -6.77 2.05
N TYR A 31 16.53 -7.20 0.80
CA TYR A 31 15.48 -7.58 -0.13
C TYR A 31 14.64 -8.76 0.40
N ASP A 32 15.30 -9.82 0.84
CA ASP A 32 14.60 -11.00 1.35
C ASP A 32 13.77 -10.66 2.60
N LEU A 33 14.30 -9.82 3.48
CA LEU A 33 13.63 -9.39 4.71
C LEU A 33 12.40 -8.49 4.48
N ALA A 34 12.50 -7.51 3.55
CA ALA A 34 11.49 -6.48 3.36
C ALA A 34 10.54 -6.75 2.18
N ILE A 35 11.03 -7.39 1.12
CA ILE A 35 10.32 -7.51 -0.16
C ILE A 35 9.82 -8.94 -0.40
N SER A 36 10.62 -9.96 -0.05
CA SER A 36 10.25 -11.35 -0.30
C SER A 36 9.04 -11.77 0.54
N ARG A 37 8.11 -12.49 -0.08
CA ARG A 37 6.97 -13.12 0.62
C ARG A 37 7.40 -14.11 1.69
N ARG A 38 8.57 -14.73 1.54
CA ARG A 38 9.00 -15.87 2.37
C ARG A 38 9.44 -15.48 3.79
N GLU A 39 10.14 -14.37 3.94
CA GLU A 39 10.77 -14.02 5.23
C GLU A 39 9.95 -13.05 6.09
N ARG A 40 9.25 -12.08 5.51
CA ARG A 40 8.36 -11.10 6.19
C ARG A 40 8.83 -10.58 7.57
N GLY A 41 10.13 -10.66 7.82
CA GLY A 41 10.72 -10.35 9.12
C GLY A 41 11.06 -8.88 9.33
N PHE A 42 10.94 -8.05 8.29
CA PHE A 42 11.38 -6.65 8.31
C PHE A 42 10.75 -5.82 9.44
N LEU A 43 9.47 -6.08 9.72
CA LEU A 43 8.69 -5.38 10.73
C LEU A 43 8.34 -6.26 11.93
N ALA A 44 8.95 -7.45 12.07
CA ALA A 44 8.58 -8.41 13.12
C ALA A 44 8.79 -7.86 14.54
N ASN A 45 9.73 -6.93 14.72
CA ASN A 45 10.07 -6.32 16.01
C ASN A 45 9.62 -4.85 16.08
N ASP A 46 8.68 -4.42 15.23
CA ASP A 46 8.19 -3.05 15.28
C ASP A 46 7.21 -2.88 16.46
N PRO A 47 7.51 -2.01 17.43
CA PRO A 47 6.66 -1.82 18.60
C PRO A 47 5.27 -1.28 18.23
N ASP A 48 5.17 -0.40 17.23
CA ASP A 48 3.89 0.18 16.84
C ASP A 48 2.94 -0.86 16.22
N LEU A 49 3.48 -1.89 15.56
CA LEU A 49 2.69 -3.00 15.02
C LEU A 49 2.31 -4.02 16.09
N ALA A 50 3.14 -4.19 17.13
CA ALA A 50 2.85 -5.10 18.23
C ALA A 50 1.69 -4.62 19.10
N GLU A 51 1.48 -3.31 19.19
CA GLU A 51 0.41 -2.68 19.98
C GLU A 51 -0.92 -2.56 19.21
N LEU A 52 -0.96 -2.91 17.92
CA LEU A 52 -2.21 -2.86 17.17
C LEU A 52 -3.25 -3.81 17.75
N PRO A 53 -4.50 -3.34 17.98
CA PRO A 53 -5.57 -4.19 18.42
C PRO A 53 -5.81 -5.34 17.45
N THR A 54 -6.08 -6.54 17.99
CA THR A 54 -6.46 -7.68 17.15
C THR A 54 -7.75 -7.34 16.41
N PRO A 55 -7.78 -7.35 15.07
CA PRO A 55 -8.99 -7.03 14.33
C PRO A 55 -10.13 -8.00 14.67
N ASP A 56 -11.31 -7.45 14.93
CA ASP A 56 -12.52 -8.28 15.05
C ASP A 56 -12.94 -8.77 13.65
N THR A 57 -12.75 -10.05 13.42
CA THR A 57 -13.11 -10.72 12.16
C THR A 57 -14.48 -11.41 12.24
N THR A 58 -15.16 -11.37 13.37
CA THR A 58 -16.43 -12.10 13.60
C THR A 58 -17.51 -11.61 12.65
N TRP A 59 -17.65 -10.28 12.53
CA TRP A 59 -18.65 -9.71 11.65
C TRP A 59 -18.44 -10.12 10.20
N ILE A 60 -17.23 -9.94 9.64
CA ILE A 60 -16.95 -10.26 8.24
C ILE A 60 -17.03 -11.77 7.97
N ALA A 61 -16.70 -12.61 8.96
CA ALA A 61 -16.82 -14.06 8.83
C ALA A 61 -18.29 -14.51 8.67
N ALA A 62 -19.23 -13.79 9.30
CA ALA A 62 -20.66 -14.08 9.24
C ALA A 62 -21.34 -13.56 7.95
N GLN A 63 -20.69 -12.70 7.14
CA GLN A 63 -21.30 -12.13 5.95
C GLN A 63 -21.31 -13.10 4.76
N PRO A 64 -22.40 -13.12 3.96
CA PRO A 64 -22.44 -13.84 2.69
C PRO A 64 -21.56 -13.12 1.67
N ARG A 65 -20.39 -13.67 1.38
CA ARG A 65 -19.44 -13.09 0.44
C ARG A 65 -19.04 -14.08 -0.64
N GLU A 66 -18.83 -13.55 -1.83
CA GLU A 66 -18.38 -14.31 -2.99
C GLU A 66 -16.86 -14.18 -3.12
N THR A 67 -16.21 -15.28 -3.48
CA THR A 67 -14.79 -15.26 -3.85
C THR A 67 -14.68 -15.03 -5.35
N LEU A 68 -13.88 -14.05 -5.75
CA LEU A 68 -13.57 -13.75 -7.13
C LEU A 68 -12.07 -13.98 -7.37
N ASP A 69 -11.75 -14.59 -8.50
CA ASP A 69 -10.38 -14.77 -8.96
C ASP A 69 -10.16 -13.94 -10.23
N LEU A 70 -8.96 -13.36 -10.36
CA LEU A 70 -8.51 -12.58 -11.51
C LEU A 70 -7.09 -13.03 -11.87
N THR A 71 -6.80 -13.17 -13.16
CA THR A 71 -5.43 -13.36 -13.64
C THR A 71 -4.82 -12.00 -13.93
N SER A 72 -3.73 -11.67 -13.24
CA SER A 72 -2.98 -10.43 -13.46
C SER A 72 -2.29 -10.41 -14.82
N ARG A 73 -1.82 -9.24 -15.26
CA ARG A 73 -1.13 -9.09 -16.56
C ARG A 73 0.16 -9.89 -16.68
N ASP A 74 0.76 -10.24 -15.57
CA ASP A 74 1.98 -11.06 -15.45
C ASP A 74 1.69 -12.53 -15.03
N GLY A 75 0.41 -12.95 -15.11
CA GLY A 75 -0.01 -14.34 -15.00
C GLY A 75 -0.28 -14.85 -13.58
N LEU A 76 -0.26 -14.00 -12.55
CA LEU A 76 -0.58 -14.38 -11.19
C LEU A 76 -2.09 -14.54 -11.01
N ARG A 77 -2.52 -15.58 -10.30
CA ARG A 77 -3.90 -15.70 -9.83
C ARG A 77 -4.09 -14.84 -8.59
N LEU A 78 -4.88 -13.78 -8.72
CA LEU A 78 -5.26 -12.89 -7.65
C LEU A 78 -6.64 -13.24 -7.13
N ARG A 79 -6.85 -13.13 -5.83
CA ARG A 79 -8.11 -13.43 -5.15
C ARG A 79 -8.66 -12.22 -4.43
N GLY A 80 -9.96 -12.03 -4.52
CA GLY A 80 -10.69 -11.00 -3.78
C GLY A 80 -12.05 -11.51 -3.29
N TYR A 81 -12.64 -10.78 -2.37
CA TYR A 81 -13.87 -11.14 -1.68
C TYR A 81 -14.89 -10.01 -1.89
N TYR A 82 -15.98 -10.36 -2.55
CA TYR A 82 -17.08 -9.45 -2.85
C TYR A 82 -18.22 -9.65 -1.87
N LEU A 83 -18.62 -8.58 -1.20
CA LEU A 83 -19.78 -8.51 -0.31
C LEU A 83 -20.84 -7.65 -0.98
N PRO A 84 -22.00 -8.21 -1.37
CA PRO A 84 -23.10 -7.45 -1.91
C PRO A 84 -23.62 -6.40 -0.93
N ALA A 85 -24.08 -5.27 -1.42
CA ALA A 85 -24.75 -4.27 -0.59
C ALA A 85 -26.05 -4.82 0.04
N PRO A 86 -26.46 -4.32 1.22
CA PRO A 86 -27.68 -4.78 1.89
C PRO A 86 -28.98 -4.33 1.17
N ARG A 87 -28.86 -3.33 0.29
CA ARG A 87 -29.96 -2.79 -0.54
C ARG A 87 -29.41 -2.40 -1.91
N PRO A 88 -30.25 -2.34 -2.95
CA PRO A 88 -29.83 -1.92 -4.28
C PRO A 88 -29.15 -0.54 -4.25
N THR A 89 -27.95 -0.45 -4.80
CA THR A 89 -27.13 0.76 -4.88
C THR A 89 -26.16 0.65 -6.04
N PRO A 90 -25.78 1.74 -6.71
CA PRO A 90 -24.69 1.73 -7.67
C PRO A 90 -23.31 1.83 -6.99
N ASN A 91 -23.22 2.05 -5.69
CA ASN A 91 -21.98 2.40 -5.01
C ASN A 91 -21.18 1.15 -4.59
N LEU A 92 -19.90 1.13 -4.95
CA LEU A 92 -18.93 0.10 -4.61
C LEU A 92 -17.72 0.76 -3.96
N VAL A 93 -17.17 0.12 -2.92
CA VAL A 93 -15.82 0.41 -2.44
C VAL A 93 -14.89 -0.77 -2.71
N ILE A 94 -13.67 -0.47 -3.16
CA ILE A 94 -12.56 -1.43 -3.22
C ILE A 94 -11.60 -1.07 -2.09
N LEU A 95 -11.38 -2.01 -1.17
CA LEU A 95 -10.56 -1.83 0.02
C LEU A 95 -9.17 -2.42 -0.18
N ALA A 96 -8.14 -1.67 0.14
CA ALA A 96 -6.74 -2.07 0.01
C ALA A 96 -6.07 -2.19 1.38
N HIS A 97 -5.63 -3.41 1.73
CA HIS A 97 -4.98 -3.71 3.01
C HIS A 97 -3.50 -3.27 3.04
N GLY A 98 -2.93 -3.22 4.24
CA GLY A 98 -1.54 -2.85 4.50
C GLY A 98 -0.52 -3.96 4.24
N TYR A 99 0.75 -3.64 4.50
CA TYR A 99 1.89 -4.57 4.42
C TYR A 99 1.68 -5.76 5.38
N ASN A 100 2.02 -6.96 4.94
CA ASN A 100 1.75 -8.22 5.66
C ASN A 100 0.28 -8.51 6.01
N GLY A 101 -0.64 -7.69 5.49
CA GLY A 101 -2.06 -7.80 5.73
C GLY A 101 -2.76 -8.94 4.98
N ARG A 102 -4.06 -9.05 5.26
CA ARG A 102 -5.00 -9.90 4.53
C ARG A 102 -6.32 -9.16 4.38
N ALA A 103 -6.94 -9.30 3.23
CA ALA A 103 -8.15 -8.57 2.88
C ALA A 103 -9.23 -8.61 3.97
N GLN A 104 -9.68 -9.77 4.37
CA GLN A 104 -10.79 -9.90 5.33
C GLN A 104 -10.39 -9.54 6.76
N LYS A 105 -9.14 -9.89 7.15
CA LYS A 105 -8.66 -9.64 8.52
C LYS A 105 -8.53 -8.14 8.78
N ASP A 106 -7.83 -7.44 7.90
CA ASP A 106 -7.44 -6.05 8.18
C ASP A 106 -8.48 -5.05 7.70
N MET A 107 -9.28 -5.42 6.69
CA MET A 107 -10.29 -4.53 6.12
C MET A 107 -11.72 -4.83 6.61
N GLY A 108 -11.92 -5.82 7.50
CA GLY A 108 -13.24 -6.21 8.00
C GLY A 108 -14.00 -5.08 8.70
N GLY A 109 -13.32 -4.28 9.52
CA GLY A 109 -13.91 -3.10 10.19
C GLY A 109 -14.34 -2.01 9.20
N PHE A 110 -13.52 -1.74 8.18
CA PHE A 110 -13.88 -0.80 7.11
C PHE A 110 -15.00 -1.38 6.22
N ALA A 111 -14.98 -2.68 5.94
CA ALA A 111 -16.04 -3.35 5.22
C ALA A 111 -17.39 -3.17 5.94
N ARG A 112 -17.41 -3.34 7.26
CA ARG A 112 -18.59 -3.10 8.08
C ARG A 112 -19.07 -1.66 8.00
N LEU A 113 -18.15 -0.68 8.12
CA LEU A 113 -18.47 0.75 8.00
C LEU A 113 -19.16 1.06 6.66
N TYR A 114 -18.60 0.58 5.55
CA TYR A 114 -19.15 0.82 4.23
C TYR A 114 -20.48 0.08 4.01
N HIS A 115 -20.56 -1.15 4.44
CA HIS A 115 -21.73 -1.99 4.24
C HIS A 115 -22.93 -1.55 5.09
N GLU A 116 -22.73 -1.39 6.43
CA GLU A 116 -23.83 -1.09 7.34
C GLU A 116 -24.22 0.40 7.34
N ARG A 117 -23.22 1.30 7.32
CA ARG A 117 -23.49 2.74 7.47
C ARG A 117 -23.71 3.45 6.15
N PHE A 118 -22.97 3.07 5.08
CA PHE A 118 -23.08 3.73 3.78
C PHE A 118 -23.90 2.91 2.77
N GLY A 119 -24.18 1.64 3.04
CA GLY A 119 -24.98 0.79 2.17
C GLY A 119 -24.29 0.43 0.85
N TYR A 120 -22.98 0.31 0.83
CA TYR A 120 -22.18 0.04 -0.36
C TYR A 120 -21.95 -1.45 -0.57
N HIS A 121 -21.77 -1.85 -1.82
CA HIS A 121 -21.02 -3.06 -2.15
C HIS A 121 -19.58 -2.90 -1.68
N VAL A 122 -18.98 -3.98 -1.20
CA VAL A 122 -17.59 -3.97 -0.73
C VAL A 122 -16.79 -5.04 -1.46
N PHE A 123 -15.63 -4.67 -1.98
CA PHE A 123 -14.68 -5.62 -2.54
C PHE A 123 -13.33 -5.49 -1.84
N MET A 124 -12.79 -6.62 -1.42
CA MET A 124 -11.55 -6.72 -0.66
C MET A 124 -10.61 -7.70 -1.35
N PRO A 125 -9.69 -7.26 -2.22
CA PRO A 125 -8.68 -8.15 -2.78
C PRO A 125 -7.55 -8.41 -1.78
N ASP A 126 -7.06 -9.66 -1.73
CA ASP A 126 -5.72 -9.93 -1.25
C ASP A 126 -4.73 -9.40 -2.30
N ALA A 127 -3.86 -8.49 -1.93
CA ALA A 127 -2.82 -7.98 -2.82
C ALA A 127 -1.88 -9.11 -3.27
N ARG A 128 -1.23 -8.96 -4.43
CA ARG A 128 -0.20 -9.91 -4.84
C ARG A 128 0.81 -10.18 -3.72
N GLY A 129 1.27 -11.40 -3.59
CA GLY A 129 2.17 -11.80 -2.50
C GLY A 129 1.51 -11.89 -1.12
N HIS A 130 0.18 -11.70 -0.99
CA HIS A 130 -0.55 -11.75 0.27
C HIS A 130 -1.72 -12.74 0.23
N GLY A 131 -2.17 -13.17 1.40
CA GLY A 131 -3.35 -13.99 1.57
C GLY A 131 -3.42 -15.19 0.63
N ALA A 132 -4.52 -15.28 -0.12
CA ALA A 132 -4.76 -16.33 -1.11
C ALA A 132 -4.35 -15.94 -2.54
N SER A 133 -3.86 -14.72 -2.75
CA SER A 133 -3.27 -14.29 -4.01
C SER A 133 -1.86 -14.84 -4.20
N GLU A 134 -1.49 -15.13 -5.44
CA GLU A 134 -0.15 -15.55 -5.81
C GLU A 134 0.84 -14.38 -5.83
N GLY A 135 2.12 -14.69 -5.99
CA GLY A 135 3.23 -13.75 -6.01
C GLY A 135 4.27 -14.06 -4.94
N ASP A 136 5.54 -13.85 -5.28
CA ASP A 136 6.69 -14.19 -4.44
C ASP A 136 7.28 -12.98 -3.70
N TYR A 137 6.75 -11.78 -3.96
CA TYR A 137 7.22 -10.53 -3.37
C TYR A 137 6.07 -9.56 -3.08
N ILE A 138 6.34 -8.61 -2.21
CA ILE A 138 5.46 -7.51 -1.85
C ILE A 138 5.87 -6.30 -2.70
N GLY A 139 4.95 -5.77 -3.49
CA GLY A 139 5.25 -4.73 -4.46
C GLY A 139 5.15 -3.29 -3.93
N PHE A 140 4.73 -3.12 -2.67
CA PHE A 140 4.54 -1.81 -2.03
C PHE A 140 3.65 -0.85 -2.84
N GLY A 141 2.63 -1.40 -3.49
CA GLY A 141 1.66 -0.64 -4.27
C GLY A 141 2.03 -0.41 -5.73
N TRP A 142 3.29 -0.63 -6.15
CA TRP A 142 3.70 -0.30 -7.52
C TRP A 142 3.19 -1.28 -8.57
N PRO A 143 3.47 -2.58 -8.50
CA PRO A 143 2.80 -3.55 -9.36
C PRO A 143 1.31 -3.68 -9.03
N GLU A 144 0.93 -3.63 -7.74
CA GLU A 144 -0.45 -3.73 -7.27
C GLU A 144 -1.37 -2.68 -7.91
N ARG A 145 -0.89 -1.46 -8.21
CA ARG A 145 -1.70 -0.43 -8.85
C ARG A 145 -2.34 -0.89 -10.17
N ARG A 146 -1.65 -1.77 -10.91
CA ARG A 146 -2.17 -2.36 -12.15
C ARG A 146 -3.21 -3.44 -11.87
N ASP A 147 -3.01 -4.24 -10.83
CA ASP A 147 -3.99 -5.22 -10.38
C ASP A 147 -5.30 -4.54 -9.99
N TYR A 148 -5.22 -3.37 -9.31
CA TYR A 148 -6.41 -2.59 -8.99
C TYR A 148 -7.10 -2.03 -10.23
N VAL A 149 -6.37 -1.62 -11.27
CA VAL A 149 -6.98 -1.25 -12.57
C VAL A 149 -7.74 -2.43 -13.17
N ASP A 150 -7.17 -3.62 -13.12
CA ASP A 150 -7.79 -4.84 -13.67
C ASP A 150 -9.00 -5.28 -12.82
N TRP A 151 -8.93 -5.18 -11.48
CA TRP A 151 -10.08 -5.40 -10.58
C TRP A 151 -11.21 -4.39 -10.85
N ILE A 152 -10.90 -3.11 -11.05
CA ILE A 152 -11.89 -2.08 -11.41
C ILE A 152 -12.62 -2.47 -12.70
N ALA A 153 -11.88 -2.93 -13.71
CA ALA A 153 -12.47 -3.36 -14.98
C ALA A 153 -13.39 -4.58 -14.80
N ALA A 154 -12.96 -5.60 -14.06
CA ALA A 154 -13.75 -6.80 -13.78
C ALA A 154 -15.02 -6.49 -12.98
N LEU A 155 -14.93 -5.63 -11.96
CA LEU A 155 -16.09 -5.25 -11.15
C LEU A 155 -17.07 -4.35 -11.91
N ARG A 156 -16.57 -3.48 -12.79
CA ARG A 156 -17.42 -2.70 -13.70
C ARG A 156 -18.17 -3.61 -14.67
N GLN A 157 -17.50 -4.60 -15.25
CA GLN A 157 -18.16 -5.59 -16.12
C GLN A 157 -19.26 -6.36 -15.37
N ARG A 158 -19.01 -6.70 -14.10
CA ARG A 158 -19.97 -7.43 -13.26
C ARG A 158 -21.19 -6.60 -12.85
N LEU A 159 -20.97 -5.35 -12.44
CA LEU A 159 -22.02 -4.49 -11.86
C LEU A 159 -22.66 -3.54 -12.85
N GLY A 160 -22.13 -3.45 -14.06
CA GLY A 160 -22.61 -2.58 -15.12
C GLY A 160 -21.98 -1.17 -15.06
N ASP A 161 -22.17 -0.42 -16.14
CA ASP A 161 -21.55 0.92 -16.31
C ASP A 161 -22.10 1.99 -15.37
N GLY A 162 -23.23 1.74 -14.72
CA GLY A 162 -23.80 2.64 -13.71
C GLY A 162 -23.11 2.58 -12.35
N VAL A 163 -22.15 1.64 -12.14
CA VAL A 163 -21.43 1.52 -10.87
C VAL A 163 -20.57 2.76 -10.59
N ARG A 164 -20.52 3.18 -9.34
CA ARG A 164 -19.65 4.25 -8.83
C ARG A 164 -18.68 3.65 -7.85
N ILE A 165 -17.39 3.86 -8.08
CA ILE A 165 -16.32 3.14 -7.36
C ILE A 165 -15.50 4.14 -6.52
N ALA A 166 -15.39 3.86 -5.24
CA ALA A 166 -14.41 4.47 -4.35
C ALA A 166 -13.27 3.49 -4.11
N LEU A 167 -12.03 3.99 -4.09
CA LEU A 167 -10.87 3.21 -3.64
C LEU A 167 -10.48 3.70 -2.24
N HIS A 168 -10.39 2.80 -1.28
CA HIS A 168 -9.96 3.12 0.07
C HIS A 168 -8.86 2.18 0.51
N GLY A 169 -7.72 2.71 0.93
CA GLY A 169 -6.58 1.92 1.37
C GLY A 169 -5.95 2.45 2.65
N VAL A 170 -5.37 1.53 3.42
CA VAL A 170 -4.68 1.82 4.68
C VAL A 170 -3.20 1.46 4.54
N SER A 171 -2.29 2.35 4.96
CA SER A 171 -0.84 2.12 4.95
C SER A 171 -0.33 1.83 3.53
N MET A 172 0.30 0.68 3.28
CA MET A 172 0.65 0.23 1.94
C MET A 172 -0.56 0.26 0.99
N GLY A 173 -1.76 -0.11 1.49
CA GLY A 173 -3.01 0.00 0.72
C GLY A 173 -3.35 1.45 0.37
N GLY A 174 -3.12 2.39 1.30
CA GLY A 174 -3.27 3.83 1.07
C GLY A 174 -2.34 4.32 -0.05
N ALA A 175 -1.06 3.93 -0.01
CA ALA A 175 -0.12 4.21 -1.07
C ALA A 175 -0.52 3.55 -2.40
N THR A 176 -1.06 2.32 -2.35
CA THR A 176 -1.55 1.58 -3.53
C THR A 176 -2.68 2.33 -4.23
N VAL A 177 -3.71 2.79 -3.50
CA VAL A 177 -4.83 3.51 -4.11
C VAL A 177 -4.41 4.88 -4.65
N LEU A 178 -3.45 5.55 -3.99
CA LEU A 178 -2.84 6.78 -4.52
C LEU A 178 -2.03 6.51 -5.80
N MET A 179 -1.26 5.42 -5.85
CA MET A 179 -0.53 5.04 -7.06
C MET A 179 -1.48 4.63 -8.19
N THR A 180 -2.57 3.93 -7.87
CA THR A 180 -3.62 3.57 -8.82
C THR A 180 -4.31 4.81 -9.40
N SER A 181 -4.53 5.85 -8.60
CA SER A 181 -5.23 7.07 -9.02
C SER A 181 -4.54 7.84 -10.13
N GLY A 182 -3.24 7.64 -10.33
CA GLY A 182 -2.46 8.24 -11.43
C GLY A 182 -2.46 7.43 -12.72
N GLU A 183 -3.11 6.26 -12.75
CA GLU A 183 -3.30 5.45 -13.96
C GLU A 183 -4.51 5.94 -14.78
N ALA A 184 -4.65 5.44 -16.00
CA ALA A 184 -5.83 5.71 -16.82
C ALA A 184 -7.03 4.92 -16.25
N LEU A 185 -7.86 5.58 -15.45
CA LEU A 185 -9.02 4.98 -14.82
C LEU A 185 -10.33 5.34 -15.54
N PRO A 186 -11.33 4.45 -15.53
CA PRO A 186 -12.63 4.74 -16.10
C PRO A 186 -13.39 5.77 -15.24
N PRO A 187 -14.37 6.50 -15.83
CA PRO A 187 -15.12 7.56 -15.14
C PRO A 187 -15.99 7.07 -13.98
N GLN A 188 -16.18 5.75 -13.85
CA GLN A 188 -16.84 5.13 -12.71
C GLN A 188 -16.05 5.25 -11.42
N VAL A 189 -14.72 5.41 -11.48
CA VAL A 189 -13.92 5.71 -10.28
C VAL A 189 -14.12 7.18 -9.92
N ARG A 190 -14.67 7.42 -8.73
CA ARG A 190 -15.14 8.74 -8.29
C ARG A 190 -14.38 9.32 -7.11
N ALA A 191 -13.76 8.48 -6.28
CA ALA A 191 -13.17 8.90 -5.02
C ALA A 191 -11.99 8.04 -4.63
N ILE A 192 -10.98 8.67 -4.03
CA ILE A 192 -9.83 8.01 -3.41
C ILE A 192 -9.81 8.38 -1.92
N ILE A 193 -9.63 7.38 -1.06
CA ILE A 193 -9.42 7.56 0.37
C ILE A 193 -8.10 6.88 0.73
N ALA A 194 -7.13 7.64 1.21
CA ALA A 194 -5.82 7.15 1.57
C ALA A 194 -5.54 7.43 3.05
N ASP A 195 -5.53 6.38 3.85
CA ASP A 195 -5.25 6.44 5.27
C ASP A 195 -3.80 6.02 5.53
N CYS A 196 -3.03 6.81 6.29
CA CYS A 196 -1.63 6.65 6.68
C CYS A 196 -0.69 6.21 5.54
N ALA A 197 -0.84 6.79 4.34
CA ALA A 197 -0.06 6.46 3.17
C ALA A 197 1.33 7.13 3.17
N TYR A 198 2.36 6.41 2.69
CA TYR A 198 3.68 6.97 2.47
C TYR A 198 3.83 7.66 1.11
N THR A 199 4.83 8.55 1.00
CA THR A 199 5.11 9.31 -0.23
C THR A 199 5.73 8.48 -1.34
N THR A 200 6.76 7.67 -1.01
CA THR A 200 7.46 6.78 -1.93
C THR A 200 7.98 5.57 -1.18
N VAL A 201 8.11 4.42 -1.86
CA VAL A 201 8.75 3.22 -1.29
C VAL A 201 10.18 3.50 -0.82
N ARG A 202 10.93 4.32 -1.58
CA ARG A 202 12.29 4.71 -1.21
C ARG A 202 12.31 5.50 0.12
N ALA A 203 11.38 6.44 0.31
CA ALA A 203 11.33 7.24 1.53
C ALA A 203 10.96 6.37 2.73
N GLU A 204 9.95 5.53 2.58
CA GLU A 204 9.48 4.63 3.63
C GLU A 204 10.58 3.63 4.05
N LEU A 205 11.18 2.90 3.11
CA LEU A 205 12.25 1.95 3.43
C LEU A 205 13.50 2.62 4.00
N THR A 206 13.81 3.86 3.57
CA THR A 206 14.90 4.66 4.15
C THR A 206 14.62 5.01 5.61
N TYR A 207 13.39 5.43 5.89
CA TYR A 207 12.96 5.77 7.24
C TYR A 207 13.00 4.54 8.16
N GLN A 208 12.37 3.44 7.75
CA GLN A 208 12.32 2.21 8.54
C GLN A 208 13.70 1.59 8.78
N LEU A 209 14.60 1.63 7.79
CA LEU A 209 15.97 1.15 7.96
C LEU A 209 16.70 1.92 9.06
N ARG A 210 16.51 3.24 9.12
CA ARG A 210 17.12 4.07 10.16
C ARG A 210 16.47 3.87 11.52
N ARG A 211 15.13 3.80 11.56
CA ARG A 211 14.34 3.69 12.78
C ARG A 211 14.57 2.33 13.47
N LEU A 212 14.38 1.23 12.75
CA LEU A 212 14.41 -0.12 13.32
C LEU A 212 15.81 -0.70 13.43
N TYR A 213 16.68 -0.43 12.46
CA TYR A 213 17.99 -1.07 12.37
C TYR A 213 19.14 -0.12 12.68
N ARG A 214 18.88 1.18 12.80
CA ARG A 214 19.90 2.24 13.00
C ARG A 214 21.00 2.22 11.94
N LEU A 215 20.68 1.74 10.73
CA LEU A 215 21.60 1.62 9.62
C LEU A 215 21.48 2.81 8.66
N PRO A 216 22.58 3.21 8.00
CA PRO A 216 22.54 4.27 6.98
C PRO A 216 21.81 3.79 5.73
N ALA A 217 21.02 4.69 5.11
CA ALA A 217 20.32 4.35 3.88
C ALA A 217 21.27 4.06 2.70
N PHE A 218 22.38 4.82 2.60
CA PHE A 218 23.42 4.56 1.61
C PHE A 218 24.53 3.69 2.23
N PRO A 219 24.96 2.64 1.54
CA PRO A 219 24.57 2.20 0.21
C PRO A 219 23.43 1.16 0.17
N ILE A 220 22.81 0.80 1.30
CA ILE A 220 21.88 -0.34 1.44
C ILE A 220 20.66 -0.15 0.53
N VAL A 221 19.93 0.97 0.67
CA VAL A 221 18.69 1.22 -0.09
C VAL A 221 18.92 1.25 -1.61
N PRO A 222 19.97 1.92 -2.15
CA PRO A 222 20.27 1.85 -3.58
C PRO A 222 20.58 0.44 -4.09
N VAL A 223 21.36 -0.34 -3.35
CA VAL A 223 21.71 -1.72 -3.75
C VAL A 223 20.48 -2.62 -3.70
N THR A 224 19.67 -2.53 -2.65
CA THR A 224 18.41 -3.28 -2.56
C THR A 224 17.43 -2.86 -3.66
N SER A 225 17.36 -1.57 -4.01
CA SER A 225 16.54 -1.08 -5.11
C SER A 225 16.96 -1.65 -6.47
N LEU A 226 18.27 -1.81 -6.70
CA LEU A 226 18.77 -2.50 -7.90
C LEU A 226 18.39 -3.98 -7.91
N ILE A 227 18.50 -4.66 -6.77
CA ILE A 227 18.08 -6.06 -6.65
C ILE A 227 16.56 -6.19 -6.87
N CYS A 228 15.77 -5.26 -6.33
CA CYS A 228 14.33 -5.19 -6.59
C CYS A 228 14.02 -5.01 -8.08
N LYS A 229 14.79 -4.15 -8.79
CA LYS A 229 14.66 -4.01 -10.24
C LYS A 229 14.91 -5.33 -10.98
N LEU A 230 15.93 -6.06 -10.57
CA LEU A 230 16.28 -7.35 -11.22
C LEU A 230 15.29 -8.47 -10.91
N ARG A 231 14.71 -8.51 -9.70
CA ARG A 231 13.82 -9.59 -9.24
C ARG A 231 12.33 -9.29 -9.37
N ALA A 232 11.93 -8.05 -9.16
CA ALA A 232 10.53 -7.60 -9.12
C ALA A 232 10.17 -6.60 -10.22
N GLY A 233 11.14 -6.20 -11.06
CA GLY A 233 10.91 -5.40 -12.25
C GLY A 233 10.83 -3.88 -12.04
N TYR A 234 11.03 -3.35 -10.83
CA TYR A 234 10.95 -1.90 -10.57
C TYR A 234 12.00 -1.41 -9.58
N PHE A 235 12.41 -0.13 -9.73
CA PHE A 235 13.20 0.57 -8.73
C PHE A 235 12.30 1.19 -7.65
N PHE A 236 12.79 1.31 -6.42
CA PHE A 236 12.05 1.96 -5.33
C PHE A 236 11.65 3.42 -5.64
N GLY A 237 12.44 4.12 -6.46
CA GLY A 237 12.12 5.48 -6.89
C GLY A 237 10.97 5.58 -7.89
N GLU A 238 10.69 4.48 -8.63
CA GLU A 238 9.55 4.42 -9.54
C GLU A 238 8.22 4.30 -8.76
N ALA A 239 8.25 3.63 -7.60
CA ALA A 239 7.11 3.40 -6.74
C ALA A 239 6.82 4.66 -5.88
N SER A 240 6.14 5.63 -6.48
CA SER A 240 5.89 6.95 -5.91
C SER A 240 4.41 7.32 -5.91
N ALA A 241 3.78 7.25 -4.73
CA ALA A 241 2.44 7.77 -4.51
C ALA A 241 2.40 9.28 -4.78
N LEU A 242 3.44 10.00 -4.39
CA LEU A 242 3.57 11.44 -4.59
C LEU A 242 3.50 11.82 -6.09
N ALA A 243 4.25 11.11 -6.95
CA ALA A 243 4.25 11.36 -8.39
C ALA A 243 2.89 11.03 -9.03
N GLN A 244 2.24 9.97 -8.58
CA GLN A 244 0.96 9.52 -9.12
C GLN A 244 -0.20 10.42 -8.68
N VAL A 245 -0.21 10.89 -7.44
CA VAL A 245 -1.17 11.89 -6.95
C VAL A 245 -1.13 13.17 -7.79
N GLY A 246 0.06 13.63 -8.20
CA GLY A 246 0.20 14.80 -9.08
C GLY A 246 -0.40 14.60 -10.49
N ARG A 247 -0.59 13.36 -10.91
CA ARG A 247 -1.25 13.02 -12.20
C ARG A 247 -2.75 12.79 -12.05
N SER A 248 -3.19 12.45 -10.84
CA SER A 248 -4.59 12.14 -10.54
C SER A 248 -5.50 13.35 -10.72
N ARG A 249 -6.70 13.10 -11.23
CA ARG A 249 -7.80 14.09 -11.32
C ARG A 249 -8.96 13.71 -10.39
N LEU A 250 -8.78 12.67 -9.58
CA LEU A 250 -9.83 12.14 -8.71
C LEU A 250 -9.86 12.86 -7.37
N PRO A 251 -11.04 13.22 -6.88
CA PRO A 251 -11.20 13.72 -5.52
C PRO A 251 -10.55 12.78 -4.52
N THR A 252 -9.75 13.31 -3.59
CA THR A 252 -8.97 12.50 -2.65
C THR A 252 -9.13 12.99 -1.21
N LEU A 253 -9.49 12.08 -0.31
CA LEU A 253 -9.45 12.27 1.13
C LEU A 253 -8.16 11.64 1.66
N PHE A 254 -7.31 12.46 2.26
CA PHE A 254 -6.11 12.04 2.97
C PHE A 254 -6.44 11.95 4.46
N ILE A 255 -6.13 10.82 5.08
CA ILE A 255 -6.30 10.59 6.51
C ILE A 255 -4.95 10.18 7.09
N HIS A 256 -4.63 10.62 8.31
CA HIS A 256 -3.41 10.20 8.99
C HIS A 256 -3.54 10.34 10.51
N GLY A 257 -2.91 9.47 11.26
CA GLY A 257 -2.77 9.63 12.70
C GLY A 257 -1.70 10.69 13.04
N ALA A 258 -1.99 11.57 14.00
CA ALA A 258 -1.03 12.62 14.39
C ALA A 258 0.19 12.08 15.16
N ALA A 259 0.08 10.88 15.73
CA ALA A 259 1.15 10.18 16.45
C ALA A 259 1.68 8.96 15.68
N ASP A 260 1.52 8.94 14.35
CA ASP A 260 2.03 7.87 13.51
C ASP A 260 3.56 7.97 13.37
N GLU A 261 4.27 7.06 14.04
CA GLU A 261 5.72 6.92 13.96
C GLU A 261 6.16 5.81 13.01
N PHE A 262 5.22 4.98 12.50
CA PHE A 262 5.52 3.96 11.53
C PHE A 262 5.61 4.55 10.11
N VAL A 263 4.53 5.16 9.60
CA VAL A 263 4.58 6.05 8.44
C VAL A 263 4.49 7.47 8.98
N PRO A 264 5.57 8.23 9.05
CA PRO A 264 5.55 9.54 9.70
C PRO A 264 4.43 10.43 9.20
N THR A 265 3.65 11.02 10.11
CA THR A 265 2.55 11.95 9.77
C THR A 265 3.00 13.03 8.79
N ALA A 266 4.27 13.44 8.85
CA ALA A 266 4.85 14.40 7.92
C ALA A 266 4.72 13.98 6.43
N MET A 267 4.52 12.70 6.12
CA MET A 267 4.37 12.21 4.74
C MET A 267 3.02 12.58 4.11
N VAL A 268 1.97 12.83 4.92
CA VAL A 268 0.66 13.19 4.37
C VAL A 268 0.63 14.58 3.75
N TYR A 269 1.39 15.53 4.30
CA TYR A 269 1.36 16.91 3.84
C TYR A 269 1.86 17.11 2.40
N PRO A 270 3.01 16.54 1.97
CA PRO A 270 3.41 16.63 0.57
C PRO A 270 2.46 15.88 -0.37
N LEU A 271 1.85 14.76 0.06
CA LEU A 271 0.82 14.07 -0.72
C LEU A 271 -0.40 14.96 -0.94
N HIS A 272 -0.91 15.57 0.14
CA HIS A 272 -2.02 16.51 0.05
C HIS A 272 -1.66 17.74 -0.80
N ALA A 273 -0.47 18.32 -0.63
CA ALA A 273 -0.03 19.48 -1.41
C ALA A 273 0.04 19.17 -2.91
N MET A 274 0.55 17.99 -3.28
CA MET A 274 0.71 17.56 -4.68
C MET A 274 -0.63 17.28 -5.39
N CYS A 275 -1.68 16.93 -4.66
CA CYS A 275 -2.99 16.67 -5.23
C CYS A 275 -3.59 17.96 -5.82
N THR A 276 -3.90 17.96 -7.11
CA THR A 276 -4.50 19.09 -7.84
C THR A 276 -6.02 18.99 -7.97
N ALA A 277 -6.59 17.82 -7.70
CA ALA A 277 -8.03 17.59 -7.68
C ALA A 277 -8.68 18.11 -6.38
N ALA A 278 -10.00 18.02 -6.28
CA ALA A 278 -10.70 18.27 -5.02
C ALA A 278 -10.14 17.38 -3.92
N LYS A 279 -9.77 17.96 -2.78
CA LYS A 279 -9.08 17.24 -1.72
C LYS A 279 -9.55 17.65 -0.33
N ALA A 280 -9.39 16.73 0.61
CA ALA A 280 -9.58 16.97 2.03
C ALA A 280 -8.46 16.30 2.82
N LEU A 281 -8.15 16.83 4.00
CA LEU A 281 -7.16 16.28 4.93
C LEU A 281 -7.81 16.14 6.31
N PHE A 282 -7.66 14.96 6.89
CA PHE A 282 -8.11 14.66 8.25
C PHE A 282 -6.96 14.02 9.04
N VAL A 283 -6.34 14.80 9.93
CA VAL A 283 -5.29 14.33 10.84
C VAL A 283 -5.92 14.09 12.20
N VAL A 284 -5.86 12.85 12.68
CA VAL A 284 -6.52 12.43 13.93
C VAL A 284 -5.57 12.57 15.10
N PRO A 285 -5.86 13.45 16.08
CA PRO A 285 -5.01 13.66 17.25
C PRO A 285 -4.79 12.38 18.04
N GLY A 286 -3.53 12.11 18.43
CA GLY A 286 -3.15 10.96 19.26
C GLY A 286 -3.23 9.59 18.59
N ALA A 287 -3.74 9.49 17.36
CA ALA A 287 -3.79 8.23 16.65
C ALA A 287 -2.42 7.82 16.13
N GLY A 288 -2.01 6.58 16.38
CA GLY A 288 -0.85 5.92 15.79
C GLY A 288 -1.14 5.37 14.39
N HIS A 289 -0.22 4.54 13.87
CA HIS A 289 -0.31 3.95 12.53
C HIS A 289 -1.55 3.08 12.34
N GLY A 290 -2.38 3.39 11.33
CA GLY A 290 -3.59 2.63 11.00
C GLY A 290 -4.71 2.74 12.05
N LEU A 291 -4.56 3.58 13.08
CA LEU A 291 -5.49 3.69 14.19
C LEU A 291 -6.45 4.89 14.09
N ALA A 292 -6.44 5.64 13.00
CA ALA A 292 -7.27 6.83 12.85
C ALA A 292 -8.77 6.52 13.07
N TYR A 293 -9.27 5.42 12.48
CA TYR A 293 -10.66 4.99 12.67
C TYR A 293 -10.96 4.52 14.09
N THR A 294 -10.03 3.83 14.73
CA THR A 294 -10.21 3.33 16.12
C THR A 294 -10.14 4.47 17.14
N ALA A 295 -9.28 5.45 16.92
CA ALA A 295 -9.09 6.58 17.83
C ALA A 295 -10.27 7.57 17.81
N ASP A 296 -10.84 7.84 16.63
CA ASP A 296 -12.01 8.70 16.46
C ASP A 296 -13.03 8.11 15.48
N PRO A 297 -13.79 7.07 15.85
CA PRO A 297 -14.76 6.43 14.96
C PRO A 297 -15.84 7.38 14.45
N THR A 298 -16.25 8.32 15.30
CA THR A 298 -17.32 9.29 14.97
C THR A 298 -16.85 10.33 13.99
N GLY A 299 -15.72 10.98 14.25
CA GLY A 299 -15.11 11.97 13.35
C GLY A 299 -14.69 11.33 12.03
N TYR A 300 -14.06 10.16 12.08
CA TYR A 300 -13.70 9.41 10.87
C TYR A 300 -14.91 9.13 9.97
N ALA A 301 -15.97 8.58 10.55
CA ALA A 301 -17.18 8.28 9.80
C ALA A 301 -17.91 9.54 9.30
N ALA A 302 -17.85 10.66 10.03
CA ALA A 302 -18.40 11.94 9.60
C ALA A 302 -17.62 12.53 8.41
N GLN A 303 -16.28 12.50 8.47
CA GLN A 303 -15.42 12.92 7.35
C GLN A 303 -15.67 12.07 6.10
N MET A 304 -15.77 10.75 6.26
CA MET A 304 -16.09 9.83 5.19
C MET A 304 -17.46 10.13 4.58
N ALA A 305 -18.51 10.29 5.40
CA ALA A 305 -19.86 10.61 4.94
C ALA A 305 -19.90 11.92 4.14
N SER A 306 -19.25 12.96 4.66
CA SER A 306 -19.17 14.26 3.99
C SER A 306 -18.44 14.18 2.66
N PHE A 307 -17.33 13.45 2.60
CA PHE A 307 -16.54 13.30 1.39
C PHE A 307 -17.25 12.45 0.34
N LEU A 308 -17.75 11.26 0.72
CA LEU A 308 -18.47 10.35 -0.16
C LEU A 308 -19.78 10.96 -0.66
N GLY A 309 -20.51 11.71 0.17
CA GLY A 309 -21.74 12.40 -0.23
C GLY A 309 -21.53 13.39 -1.37
N ARG A 310 -20.36 14.04 -1.45
CA ARG A 310 -20.01 14.95 -2.56
C ARG A 310 -19.46 14.25 -3.79
N THR A 311 -18.87 13.07 -3.66
CA THR A 311 -18.13 12.43 -4.75
C THR A 311 -18.85 11.24 -5.36
N MET A 312 -19.72 10.57 -4.60
CA MET A 312 -20.46 9.37 -5.00
C MET A 312 -21.94 9.65 -5.30
N ALA A 313 -22.34 10.92 -5.31
CA ALA A 313 -23.69 11.35 -5.65
C ALA A 313 -24.01 11.17 -7.14
#